data_b775909a553850e36f4707dccc2c5307
#
_entry.id   b775909a553850e36f4707dccc2c5307
#
_cell.length_a   1.000
_cell.length_b   1.000
_cell.length_c   1.000
_cell.angle_alpha   90.00
_cell.angle_beta   90.00
_cell.angle_gamma   90.00
#
_symmetry.space_group_name_H-M   'P 1'
#
loop_
_entity.id
_entity.type
_entity.pdbx_description
1 polymer ?
#
loop_
_entity_poly.entity_id
_entity_poly.type
_entity_poly.pdbx_seq_one_letter_code
_entity_poly.pdbx_strand_id
1 'polypeptide(L)'
;MTAALEPIILEAARSYRLPVALIHALIKAESNFVPWAVSPKGAMGLMQLMPGTATFLGVTDPFCPRQNILAGCRYFRLLLDFFCDSIPLALAAYNAGYQRVIDAGHRIPPIKETQEFVTQVLERFYASIKRGRRQISL
;
A
#
# COMPACT_ATOMS: atom_id res chain seq x y z
N MET A 1 -0.10 -0.55 -19.71
CA MET A 1 -0.55 0.43 -18.69
C MET A 1 0.31 0.39 -17.44
N THR A 2 0.59 -0.79 -16.89
CA THR A 2 1.47 -0.88 -15.72
C THR A 2 2.91 -0.45 -16.02
N ALA A 3 3.39 -0.67 -17.24
CA ALA A 3 4.76 -0.29 -17.63
C ALA A 3 5.04 1.20 -17.46
N ALA A 4 4.04 2.06 -17.67
CA ALA A 4 4.19 3.51 -17.50
C ALA A 4 4.33 3.91 -16.03
N LEU A 5 3.91 3.06 -15.09
CA LEU A 5 4.00 3.31 -13.65
C LEU A 5 5.30 2.80 -13.04
N GLU A 6 6.02 1.90 -13.72
CA GLU A 6 7.22 1.28 -13.16
C GLU A 6 8.30 2.29 -12.73
N PRO A 7 8.62 3.33 -13.51
CA PRO A 7 9.61 4.32 -13.05
C PRO A 7 9.18 5.01 -11.74
N ILE A 8 7.89 5.29 -11.60
CA ILE A 8 7.35 5.94 -10.39
C ILE A 8 7.44 4.98 -9.20
N ILE A 9 7.07 3.72 -9.42
CA ILE A 9 7.14 2.69 -8.37
C ILE A 9 8.58 2.48 -7.92
N LEU A 10 9.53 2.41 -8.85
CA LEU A 10 10.95 2.28 -8.53
C LEU A 10 11.46 3.47 -7.71
N GLU A 11 11.07 4.67 -8.09
CA GLU A 11 11.44 5.87 -7.33
C GLU A 11 10.88 5.83 -5.91
N ALA A 12 9.60 5.48 -5.76
CA ALA A 12 8.95 5.38 -4.46
C ALA A 12 9.61 4.31 -3.58
N ALA A 13 9.92 3.16 -4.18
CA ALA A 13 10.61 2.07 -3.48
C ALA A 13 11.94 2.51 -2.91
N ARG A 14 12.72 3.25 -3.68
CA ARG A 14 14.01 3.79 -3.22
C ARG A 14 13.83 4.87 -2.16
N SER A 15 12.92 5.81 -2.40
CA SER A 15 12.71 6.96 -1.50
C SER A 15 12.22 6.53 -0.13
N TYR A 16 11.35 5.52 -0.08
CA TYR A 16 10.71 5.10 1.17
C TYR A 16 11.15 3.71 1.64
N ARG A 17 12.17 3.14 1.00
CA ARG A 17 12.77 1.85 1.40
C ARG A 17 11.72 0.75 1.53
N LEU A 18 10.93 0.60 0.47
CA LEU A 18 9.90 -0.45 0.37
C LEU A 18 10.23 -1.40 -0.77
N PRO A 19 9.95 -2.70 -0.60
CA PRO A 19 10.11 -3.63 -1.72
C PRO A 19 9.17 -3.26 -2.87
N VAL A 20 9.69 -3.29 -4.10
CA VAL A 20 8.88 -3.03 -5.30
C VAL A 20 7.67 -3.97 -5.35
N ALA A 21 7.90 -5.26 -5.04
CA ALA A 21 6.83 -6.26 -5.04
C ALA A 21 5.70 -5.93 -4.06
N LEU A 22 6.02 -5.32 -2.91
CA LEU A 22 5.02 -4.91 -1.94
C LEU A 22 4.18 -3.75 -2.46
N ILE A 23 4.82 -2.77 -3.12
CA ILE A 23 4.09 -1.64 -3.72
C ILE A 23 3.15 -2.15 -4.82
N HIS A 24 3.61 -3.06 -5.67
CA HIS A 24 2.76 -3.70 -6.68
C HIS A 24 1.56 -4.39 -6.06
N ALA A 25 1.77 -5.16 -4.98
CA ALA A 25 0.70 -5.87 -4.31
C ALA A 25 -0.32 -4.90 -3.70
N LEU A 26 0.14 -3.80 -3.12
CA LEU A 26 -0.74 -2.74 -2.58
C LEU A 26 -1.59 -2.12 -3.67
N ILE A 27 -0.99 -1.67 -4.76
CA ILE A 27 -1.71 -1.01 -5.85
C ILE A 27 -2.72 -1.98 -6.47
N LYS A 28 -2.32 -3.24 -6.65
CA LYS A 28 -3.22 -4.27 -7.19
C LYS A 28 -4.45 -4.46 -6.31
N ALA A 29 -4.26 -4.56 -4.99
CA ALA A 29 -5.36 -4.76 -4.05
C ALA A 29 -6.25 -3.52 -3.95
N GLU A 30 -5.65 -2.32 -3.97
CA GLU A 30 -6.40 -1.08 -3.76
C GLU A 30 -7.19 -0.65 -4.99
N SER A 31 -6.58 -0.64 -6.16
CA SER A 31 -7.18 -0.04 -7.35
C SER A 31 -7.13 -0.92 -8.60
N ASN A 32 -6.47 -2.07 -8.51
CA ASN A 32 -6.18 -2.89 -9.69
C ASN A 32 -5.48 -2.08 -10.80
N PHE A 33 -4.60 -1.15 -10.40
CA PHE A 33 -3.84 -0.25 -11.28
C PHE A 33 -4.71 0.73 -12.07
N VAL A 34 -5.88 1.09 -11.55
CA VAL A 34 -6.77 2.10 -12.17
C VAL A 34 -6.52 3.46 -11.53
N PRO A 35 -5.89 4.42 -12.26
CA PRO A 35 -5.52 5.72 -11.66
C PRO A 35 -6.70 6.57 -11.20
N TRP A 36 -7.88 6.38 -11.78
CA TRP A 36 -9.08 7.15 -11.45
C TRP A 36 -10.04 6.42 -10.51
N ALA A 37 -9.59 5.35 -9.85
CA ALA A 37 -10.45 4.57 -8.97
C ALA A 37 -10.91 5.40 -7.77
N VAL A 38 -12.20 5.29 -7.43
CA VAL A 38 -12.79 5.90 -6.24
C VAL A 38 -13.61 4.84 -5.53
N SER A 39 -13.31 4.62 -4.24
CA SER A 39 -14.07 3.66 -3.45
C SER A 39 -15.40 4.27 -2.97
N PRO A 40 -16.35 3.43 -2.51
CA PRO A 40 -17.60 3.95 -1.92
C PRO A 40 -17.38 4.90 -0.75
N LYS A 41 -16.27 4.75 -0.01
CA LYS A 41 -15.92 5.62 1.12
C LYS A 41 -15.16 6.87 0.72
N GLY A 42 -14.83 7.03 -0.56
CA GLY A 42 -14.13 8.21 -1.07
C GLY A 42 -12.62 8.08 -1.14
N ALA A 43 -12.07 6.89 -1.00
CA ALA A 43 -10.64 6.67 -1.24
C ALA A 43 -10.33 6.84 -2.72
N MET A 44 -9.19 7.46 -3.06
CA MET A 44 -8.90 7.94 -4.40
C MET A 44 -7.58 7.42 -4.96
N GLY A 45 -7.61 7.01 -6.22
CA GLY A 45 -6.44 6.76 -7.03
C GLY A 45 -5.78 5.41 -6.80
N LEU A 46 -4.58 5.26 -7.32
CA LEU A 46 -3.86 3.98 -7.38
C LEU A 46 -3.66 3.32 -6.02
N MET A 47 -3.32 4.09 -4.99
CA MET A 47 -3.11 3.57 -3.63
C MET A 47 -4.26 3.92 -2.68
N GLN A 48 -5.37 4.42 -3.22
CA GLN A 48 -6.62 4.65 -2.48
C GLN A 48 -6.42 5.51 -1.23
N LEU A 49 -6.01 6.76 -1.46
CA LEU A 49 -5.85 7.72 -0.37
C LEU A 49 -7.17 8.35 0.01
N MET A 50 -7.49 8.33 1.30
CA MET A 50 -8.64 9.07 1.82
C MET A 50 -8.35 10.57 1.76
N PRO A 51 -9.39 11.42 1.60
CA PRO A 51 -9.19 12.88 1.47
C PRO A 51 -8.35 13.49 2.58
N GLY A 52 -8.59 13.11 3.83
CA GLY A 52 -7.80 13.62 4.96
C GLY A 52 -6.33 13.24 4.88
N THR A 53 -6.04 11.99 4.51
CA THR A 53 -4.68 11.51 4.35
C THR A 53 -3.98 12.22 3.18
N ALA A 54 -4.68 12.39 2.06
CA ALA A 54 -4.14 13.11 0.92
C ALA A 54 -3.76 14.55 1.29
N THR A 55 -4.64 15.24 2.01
CA THR A 55 -4.36 16.60 2.48
C THR A 55 -3.17 16.63 3.42
N PHE A 56 -3.13 15.72 4.40
CA PHE A 56 -2.02 15.62 5.35
C PHE A 56 -0.68 15.42 4.63
N LEU A 57 -0.68 14.65 3.54
CA LEU A 57 0.54 14.34 2.78
C LEU A 57 0.86 15.39 1.70
N GLY A 58 0.05 16.46 1.58
CA GLY A 58 0.29 17.53 0.62
C GLY A 58 -0.04 17.16 -0.83
N VAL A 59 -0.92 16.19 -1.03
CA VAL A 59 -1.36 15.78 -2.36
C VAL A 59 -2.35 16.81 -2.90
N THR A 60 -2.05 17.41 -4.07
CA THR A 60 -2.95 18.37 -4.72
C THR A 60 -3.86 17.68 -5.72
N ASP A 61 -3.40 16.61 -6.38
CA ASP A 61 -4.19 15.81 -7.30
C ASP A 61 -4.03 14.31 -6.96
N PRO A 62 -5.00 13.75 -6.24
CA PRO A 62 -4.92 12.34 -5.84
C PRO A 62 -5.04 11.35 -7.01
N PHE A 63 -5.43 11.81 -8.20
CA PHE A 63 -5.52 10.96 -9.39
C PHE A 63 -4.26 11.06 -10.26
N CYS A 64 -3.33 11.95 -9.92
CA CYS A 64 -2.00 11.98 -10.56
C CYS A 64 -1.21 10.76 -10.07
N PRO A 65 -0.81 9.85 -10.98
CA PRO A 65 -0.11 8.62 -10.57
C PRO A 65 1.11 8.89 -9.71
N ARG A 66 1.93 9.86 -10.09
CA ARG A 66 3.14 10.18 -9.35
C ARG A 66 2.82 10.68 -7.94
N GLN A 67 1.91 11.64 -7.81
CA GLN A 67 1.54 12.16 -6.49
C GLN A 67 0.94 11.08 -5.61
N ASN A 68 0.06 10.26 -6.16
CA ASN A 68 -0.63 9.23 -5.41
C ASN A 68 0.34 8.15 -4.91
N ILE A 69 1.17 7.61 -5.80
CA ILE A 69 2.11 6.53 -5.45
C ILE A 69 3.15 7.01 -4.44
N LEU A 70 3.74 8.20 -4.66
CA LEU A 70 4.73 8.71 -3.73
C LEU A 70 4.12 8.97 -2.34
N ALA A 71 2.94 9.58 -2.30
CA ALA A 71 2.25 9.84 -1.03
C ALA A 71 1.81 8.55 -0.34
N GLY A 72 1.25 7.59 -1.08
CA GLY A 72 0.85 6.30 -0.53
C GLY A 72 2.01 5.52 0.06
N CYS A 73 3.15 5.50 -0.63
CA CYS A 73 4.35 4.84 -0.14
C CYS A 73 4.93 5.55 1.09
N ARG A 74 4.92 6.87 1.11
CA ARG A 74 5.32 7.64 2.29
C ARG A 74 4.44 7.31 3.48
N TYR A 75 3.14 7.26 3.29
CA TYR A 75 2.20 6.92 4.35
C TYR A 75 2.43 5.50 4.85
N PHE A 76 2.62 4.55 3.94
CA PHE A 76 2.90 3.16 4.33
C PHE A 76 4.21 3.07 5.10
N ARG A 77 5.26 3.79 4.70
CA ARG A 77 6.53 3.83 5.44
C ARG A 77 6.32 4.35 6.87
N LEU A 78 5.53 5.40 7.04
CA LEU A 78 5.21 5.92 8.37
C LEU A 78 4.53 4.86 9.24
N LEU A 79 3.59 4.12 8.67
CA LEU A 79 2.89 3.05 9.40
C LEU A 79 3.85 1.90 9.73
N LEU A 80 4.71 1.53 8.81
CA LEU A 80 5.67 0.47 9.00
C LEU A 80 6.65 0.82 10.13
N ASP A 81 7.12 2.07 10.16
CA ASP A 81 7.97 2.57 11.24
C ASP A 81 7.22 2.55 12.58
N PHE A 82 5.97 3.00 12.58
CA PHE A 82 5.15 3.03 13.79
C PHE A 82 4.93 1.64 14.38
N PHE A 83 4.74 0.64 13.54
CA PHE A 83 4.50 -0.75 13.98
C PHE A 83 5.76 -1.62 13.96
N CYS A 84 6.93 -1.00 14.11
CA CYS A 84 8.22 -1.70 14.28
C CYS A 84 8.51 -2.71 13.17
N ASP A 85 8.32 -2.29 11.91
CA ASP A 85 8.57 -3.09 10.70
C ASP A 85 7.64 -4.29 10.53
N SER A 86 6.51 -4.32 11.22
CA SER A 86 5.50 -5.35 10.99
C SER A 86 4.70 -5.03 9.74
N ILE A 87 4.97 -5.72 8.65
CA ILE A 87 4.21 -5.56 7.40
C ILE A 87 2.73 -5.87 7.61
N PRO A 88 2.34 -6.99 8.27
CA PRO A 88 0.91 -7.25 8.49
C PRO A 88 0.18 -6.15 9.24
N LEU A 89 0.80 -5.59 10.31
CA LEU A 89 0.17 -4.53 11.09
C LEU A 89 0.10 -3.22 10.30
N ALA A 90 1.16 -2.89 9.55
CA ALA A 90 1.15 -1.71 8.69
C ALA A 90 0.07 -1.80 7.61
N LEU A 91 -0.13 -2.99 7.02
CA LEU A 91 -1.19 -3.23 6.05
C LEU A 91 -2.57 -3.07 6.67
N ALA A 92 -2.77 -3.63 7.86
CA ALA A 92 -4.04 -3.50 8.58
C ALA A 92 -4.33 -2.03 8.89
N ALA A 93 -3.31 -1.29 9.34
CA ALA A 93 -3.45 0.14 9.64
C ALA A 93 -3.70 0.97 8.38
N TYR A 94 -3.08 0.60 7.26
CA TYR A 94 -3.30 1.25 5.98
C TYR A 94 -4.78 1.14 5.56
N ASN A 95 -5.38 -0.02 5.76
CA ASN A 95 -6.77 -0.27 5.38
C ASN A 95 -7.78 0.27 6.40
N ALA A 96 -7.57 0.01 7.69
CA ALA A 96 -8.55 0.29 8.75
C ALA A 96 -8.27 1.55 9.56
N GLY A 97 -7.08 2.14 9.42
CA GLY A 97 -6.60 3.22 10.26
C GLY A 97 -5.77 2.68 11.43
N TYR A 98 -4.72 3.43 11.80
CA TYR A 98 -3.78 2.97 12.83
C TYR A 98 -4.42 2.82 14.21
N GLN A 99 -5.44 3.65 14.52
CA GLN A 99 -6.08 3.60 15.84
C GLN A 99 -6.78 2.28 16.08
N ARG A 100 -7.39 1.69 15.04
CA ARG A 100 -8.06 0.40 15.18
C ARG A 100 -7.09 -0.74 15.47
N VAL A 101 -5.87 -0.65 14.93
CA VAL A 101 -4.82 -1.63 15.23
C VAL A 101 -4.36 -1.47 16.68
N ILE A 102 -4.17 -0.24 17.14
CA ILE A 102 -3.83 0.04 18.54
C ILE A 102 -4.93 -0.49 19.47
N ASP A 103 -6.18 -0.18 19.17
CA ASP A 103 -7.33 -0.60 19.99
C ASP A 103 -7.50 -2.12 20.03
N ALA A 104 -7.04 -2.81 18.98
CA ALA A 104 -7.03 -4.28 18.94
C ALA A 104 -5.83 -4.90 19.67
N GLY A 105 -5.06 -4.10 20.39
CA GLY A 105 -3.88 -4.57 21.13
C GLY A 105 -2.68 -4.83 20.23
N HIS A 106 -2.46 -3.97 19.23
CA HIS A 106 -1.41 -4.15 18.21
C HIS A 106 -1.56 -5.47 17.48
N ARG A 107 -2.76 -5.74 17.02
CA ARG A 107 -3.13 -6.92 16.25
C ARG A 107 -3.97 -6.50 15.06
N ILE A 108 -4.12 -7.39 14.07
CA ILE A 108 -5.03 -7.15 12.97
C ILE A 108 -6.45 -7.09 13.55
N PRO A 109 -7.19 -5.98 13.35
CA PRO A 109 -8.54 -5.86 13.91
C PRO A 109 -9.47 -6.96 13.39
N PRO A 110 -10.49 -7.36 14.16
CA PRO A 110 -11.46 -8.37 13.72
C PRO A 110 -12.48 -7.76 12.73
N ILE A 111 -11.97 -7.17 11.66
CA ILE A 111 -12.73 -6.56 10.58
C ILE A 111 -12.48 -7.39 9.33
N LYS A 112 -13.53 -7.99 8.77
CA LYS A 112 -13.41 -8.92 7.65
C LYS A 112 -12.69 -8.30 6.46
N GLU A 113 -13.08 -7.08 6.08
CA GLU A 113 -12.44 -6.36 4.96
C GLU A 113 -10.94 -6.21 5.19
N THR A 114 -10.54 -5.82 6.39
CA THR A 114 -9.13 -5.61 6.72
C THR A 114 -8.35 -6.92 6.71
N GLN A 115 -8.92 -7.97 7.28
CA GLN A 115 -8.29 -9.29 7.27
C GLN A 115 -8.07 -9.81 5.85
N GLU A 116 -9.06 -9.65 4.99
CA GLU A 116 -8.98 -10.04 3.58
C GLU A 116 -7.94 -9.22 2.83
N PHE A 117 -7.90 -7.90 3.08
CA PHE A 117 -6.91 -7.01 2.47
C PHE A 117 -5.49 -7.44 2.82
N VAL A 118 -5.21 -7.65 4.11
CA VAL A 118 -3.90 -8.08 4.58
C VAL A 118 -3.51 -9.41 3.92
N THR A 119 -4.41 -10.37 3.91
CA THR A 119 -4.17 -11.69 3.31
C THR A 119 -3.84 -11.57 1.82
N GLN A 120 -4.64 -10.82 1.07
CA GLN A 120 -4.44 -10.65 -0.38
C GLN A 120 -3.09 -10.01 -0.69
N VAL A 121 -2.74 -8.95 0.02
CA VAL A 121 -1.46 -8.25 -0.23
C VAL A 121 -0.29 -9.16 0.10
N LEU A 122 -0.33 -9.83 1.26
CA LEU A 122 0.76 -10.72 1.67
C LEU A 122 0.93 -11.90 0.71
N GLU A 123 -0.15 -12.51 0.26
CA GLU A 123 -0.07 -13.61 -0.69
C GLU A 123 0.61 -13.20 -1.99
N ARG A 124 0.24 -12.05 -2.55
CA ARG A 124 0.84 -11.52 -3.78
C ARG A 124 2.30 -11.16 -3.57
N PHE A 125 2.62 -10.54 -2.45
CA PHE A 125 3.97 -10.14 -2.11
C PHE A 125 4.89 -11.37 -2.00
N TYR A 126 4.48 -12.38 -1.25
CA TYR A 126 5.27 -13.59 -1.07
C TYR A 126 5.38 -14.41 -2.36
N ALA A 127 4.33 -14.45 -3.17
CA ALA A 127 4.39 -15.11 -4.47
C ALA A 127 5.43 -14.46 -5.38
N SER A 128 5.53 -13.12 -5.36
CA SER A 128 6.53 -12.39 -6.15
C SER A 128 7.95 -12.67 -5.67
N ILE A 129 8.16 -12.76 -4.36
CA ILE A 129 9.46 -13.12 -3.78
C ILE A 129 9.88 -14.52 -4.22
N LYS A 130 8.97 -15.49 -4.16
CA LYS A 130 9.26 -16.86 -4.60
C LYS A 130 9.66 -16.93 -6.08
N ARG A 131 8.96 -16.17 -6.93
CA ARG A 131 9.32 -16.10 -8.37
C ARG A 131 10.70 -15.52 -8.55
N GLY A 132 11.05 -14.46 -7.85
CA GLY A 132 12.37 -13.85 -7.89
C GLY A 132 13.47 -14.82 -7.47
N ARG A 133 13.25 -15.58 -6.40
CA ARG A 133 14.20 -16.59 -5.93
C ARG A 133 14.41 -17.70 -6.94
N ARG A 134 13.35 -18.15 -7.62
CA ARG A 134 13.46 -19.17 -8.67
C ARG A 134 14.30 -18.68 -9.84
N GLN A 135 14.16 -17.42 -10.22
CA GLN A 135 14.96 -16.82 -11.29
C GLN A 135 16.43 -16.72 -10.91
N ILE A 136 16.73 -16.43 -9.66
CA ILE A 136 18.10 -16.32 -9.16
C ILE A 136 18.76 -17.69 -9.03
N SER A 137 17.99 -18.73 -8.76
CA SER A 137 18.51 -20.10 -8.54
C SER A 137 18.99 -20.79 -9.82
N LEU A 138 18.75 -20.19 -10.97
CA LEU A 138 19.21 -20.74 -12.24
C LEU A 138 20.64 -20.29 -12.53
#